data_aefcfa81c4cc91002cc5f1d8b9770822
#
_entry.id   aefcfa81c4cc91002cc5f1d8b9770822
#
_cell.length_a   1.000
_cell.length_b   1.000
_cell.length_c   1.000
_cell.angle_alpha   90.00
_cell.angle_beta   90.00
_cell.angle_gamma   90.00
#
_symmetry.space_group_name_H-M   'P 1'
#
loop_
_entity.id
_entity.type
_entity.pdbx_description
1 polymer ?
#
loop_
_entity_poly.entity_id
_entity_poly.type
_entity_poly.pdbx_seq_one_letter_code
_entity_poly.pdbx_strand_id
1 'polypeptide(L)'
;MAYDIPPPDQQPESGYYYHFKHDPAGPLNNYAYYIYGVGHHTEDDCRTEDSFMQVYRPLYENSYAYRNGGLFDLRPLYMFYKPAIREGREVPRFTKITDPVVIVELQAIKTRMYGDR
;
A
#
# COMPACT_ATOMS: atom_id res chain seq x y z
N MET A 1 4.28 -23.86 -5.08
CA MET A 1 5.50 -23.04 -5.14
C MET A 1 5.29 -21.73 -4.42
N ALA A 2 6.32 -21.20 -3.78
CA ALA A 2 6.23 -19.97 -2.98
C ALA A 2 5.87 -18.74 -3.84
N TYR A 3 6.09 -18.80 -5.14
CA TYR A 3 5.93 -17.65 -6.04
C TYR A 3 4.78 -17.82 -7.02
N ASP A 4 3.89 -18.77 -6.75
CA ASP A 4 2.66 -18.91 -7.53
C ASP A 4 1.71 -17.77 -7.19
N ILE A 5 0.73 -17.55 -8.07
CA ILE A 5 -0.28 -16.50 -7.85
C ILE A 5 -0.97 -16.76 -6.51
N PRO A 6 -0.94 -15.79 -5.59
CA PRO A 6 -1.62 -15.98 -4.32
C PRO A 6 -3.14 -16.05 -4.52
N PRO A 7 -3.85 -16.83 -3.68
CA PRO A 7 -5.31 -16.88 -3.74
C PRO A 7 -5.93 -15.49 -3.56
N PRO A 8 -7.12 -15.24 -4.14
CA PRO A 8 -7.75 -13.93 -4.01
C PRO A 8 -7.94 -13.43 -2.57
N ASP A 9 -8.18 -14.33 -1.63
CA ASP A 9 -8.35 -13.98 -0.22
C ASP A 9 -7.03 -13.56 0.46
N GLN A 10 -5.90 -13.80 -0.19
CA GLN A 10 -4.58 -13.39 0.29
C GLN A 10 -4.05 -12.16 -0.44
N GLN A 11 -4.83 -11.60 -1.36
CA GLN A 11 -4.47 -10.36 -2.05
C GLN A 11 -5.19 -9.20 -1.39
N PRO A 12 -4.48 -8.09 -1.08
CA PRO A 12 -5.15 -6.94 -0.48
C PRO A 12 -6.20 -6.36 -1.44
N GLU A 13 -7.38 -6.04 -0.92
CA GLU A 13 -8.37 -5.33 -1.70
C GLU A 13 -7.87 -3.92 -2.01
N SER A 14 -8.24 -3.37 -3.16
CA SER A 14 -7.96 -1.97 -3.45
C SER A 14 -8.66 -1.08 -2.41
N GLY A 15 -8.06 0.05 -2.11
CA GLY A 15 -8.62 0.98 -1.14
C GLY A 15 -7.55 1.70 -0.34
N TYR A 16 -7.97 2.33 0.73
CA TYR A 16 -7.12 3.15 1.58
C TYR A 16 -6.64 2.33 2.76
N TYR A 17 -5.34 2.47 3.08
CA TYR A 17 -4.69 1.72 4.14
C TYR A 17 -3.79 2.63 4.96
N TYR A 18 -3.67 2.33 6.25
CA TYR A 18 -2.62 2.91 7.10
C TYR A 18 -1.50 1.90 7.31
N HIS A 19 -0.27 2.41 7.20
CA HIS A 19 0.90 1.67 7.63
C HIS A 19 0.95 1.66 9.16
N PHE A 20 1.58 0.64 9.77
CA PHE A 20 1.61 0.52 11.24
C PHE A 20 2.27 1.71 11.95
N LYS A 21 3.06 2.50 11.23
CA LYS A 21 3.69 3.71 11.79
C LYS A 21 2.77 4.93 11.79
N HIS A 22 1.55 4.80 11.27
CA HIS A 22 0.60 5.92 11.30
C HIS A 22 0.42 6.43 12.73
N ASP A 23 0.50 7.76 12.89
CA ASP A 23 0.31 8.43 14.17
C ASP A 23 -1.05 9.12 14.18
N PRO A 24 -2.02 8.63 15.00
CA PRO A 24 -3.34 9.28 15.06
C PRO A 24 -3.31 10.73 15.54
N ALA A 25 -2.24 11.14 16.23
CA ALA A 25 -2.09 12.52 16.68
C ALA A 25 -1.52 13.44 15.61
N GLY A 26 -1.02 12.89 14.51
CA GLY A 26 -0.47 13.66 13.40
C GLY A 26 -1.50 13.96 12.33
N PRO A 27 -1.06 14.45 11.16
CA PRO A 27 -1.97 14.68 10.04
C PRO A 27 -2.72 13.40 9.65
N LEU A 28 -3.96 13.55 9.20
CA LEU A 28 -4.80 12.42 8.84
C LEU A 28 -4.14 11.49 7.83
N ASN A 29 -3.38 12.05 6.90
CA ASN A 29 -2.77 11.30 5.80
C ASN A 29 -1.34 10.82 6.08
N ASN A 30 -0.82 10.97 7.30
CA ASN A 30 0.52 10.47 7.58
C ASN A 30 0.52 8.94 7.49
N TYR A 31 1.49 8.38 6.78
CA TYR A 31 1.59 6.93 6.53
C TYR A 31 0.30 6.33 5.96
N ALA A 32 -0.46 7.12 5.21
CA ALA A 32 -1.65 6.66 4.49
C ALA A 32 -1.28 6.33 3.05
N TYR A 33 -1.91 5.28 2.50
CA TYR A 33 -1.63 4.78 1.16
C TYR A 33 -2.92 4.40 0.46
N TYR A 34 -2.92 4.51 -0.86
CA TYR A 34 -3.95 3.90 -1.69
C TYR A 34 -3.37 2.67 -2.38
N ILE A 35 -4.02 1.53 -2.18
CA ILE A 35 -3.61 0.25 -2.76
C ILE A 35 -4.43 0.04 -4.02
N TYR A 36 -3.75 -0.14 -5.17
CA TYR A 36 -4.41 -0.33 -6.46
C TYR A 36 -4.69 -1.80 -6.76
N GLY A 37 -3.75 -2.65 -6.47
CA GLY A 37 -3.87 -4.07 -6.76
C GLY A 37 -2.50 -4.73 -6.85
N VAL A 38 -2.50 -5.96 -7.37
CA VAL A 38 -1.29 -6.76 -7.50
C VAL A 38 -0.86 -6.77 -8.96
N GLY A 39 0.40 -6.43 -9.21
CA GLY A 39 1.01 -6.50 -10.53
C GLY A 39 1.86 -7.75 -10.66
N HIS A 40 2.01 -8.19 -11.89
CA HIS A 40 2.84 -9.35 -12.21
C HIS A 40 4.11 -8.88 -12.93
N HIS A 41 5.27 -9.36 -12.47
CA HIS A 41 6.53 -9.08 -13.14
C HIS A 41 6.58 -9.90 -14.43
N THR A 42 6.68 -9.23 -15.57
CA THR A 42 6.47 -9.89 -16.87
C THR A 42 7.73 -10.50 -17.48
N GLU A 43 8.89 -10.37 -16.85
CA GLU A 43 10.10 -11.01 -17.35
C GLU A 43 9.96 -12.52 -17.29
N ASP A 44 10.29 -13.20 -18.39
CA ASP A 44 10.03 -14.64 -18.56
C ASP A 44 10.71 -15.51 -17.50
N ASP A 45 11.88 -15.10 -17.03
CA ASP A 45 12.64 -15.87 -16.07
C ASP A 45 12.50 -15.40 -14.64
N CYS A 46 11.55 -14.48 -14.38
CA CYS A 46 11.29 -14.04 -13.03
C CYS A 46 10.50 -15.12 -12.28
N ARG A 47 11.20 -15.87 -11.43
CA ARG A 47 10.64 -16.95 -10.61
C ARG A 47 10.99 -16.76 -9.15
N THR A 48 11.03 -15.50 -8.69
CA THR A 48 11.43 -15.14 -7.34
C THR A 48 10.26 -14.53 -6.58
N GLU A 49 10.51 -14.15 -5.33
CA GLU A 49 9.55 -13.43 -4.50
C GLU A 49 9.10 -12.11 -5.12
N ASP A 50 9.80 -11.62 -6.17
CA ASP A 50 9.43 -10.39 -6.86
C ASP A 50 8.46 -10.65 -8.02
N SER A 51 7.99 -11.88 -8.21
CA SER A 51 7.06 -12.19 -9.29
C SER A 51 5.73 -11.45 -9.16
N PHE A 52 5.30 -11.17 -7.94
CA PHE A 52 4.05 -10.45 -7.69
C PHE A 52 4.34 -9.26 -6.78
N MET A 53 3.89 -8.09 -7.22
CA MET A 53 4.17 -6.82 -6.56
C MET A 53 2.87 -6.15 -6.16
N GLN A 54 2.80 -5.63 -4.93
CA GLN A 54 1.72 -4.76 -4.53
C GLN A 54 1.96 -3.38 -5.16
N VAL A 55 0.95 -2.87 -5.87
CA VAL A 55 0.99 -1.56 -6.51
C VAL A 55 0.24 -0.57 -5.64
N TYR A 56 0.90 0.50 -5.22
CA TYR A 56 0.28 1.47 -4.31
C TYR A 56 0.90 2.86 -4.49
N ARG A 57 0.27 3.87 -3.89
CA ARG A 57 0.80 5.23 -3.84
C ARG A 57 0.64 5.81 -2.43
N PRO A 58 1.67 6.50 -1.92
CA PRO A 58 1.53 7.23 -0.66
C PRO A 58 0.64 8.46 -0.83
N LEU A 59 -0.08 8.80 0.24
CA LEU A 59 -1.00 9.94 0.25
C LEU A 59 -0.44 11.11 1.06
N TYR A 60 0.86 11.23 1.15
CA TYR A 60 1.53 12.37 1.79
C TYR A 60 2.53 12.99 0.82
N GLU A 61 2.54 14.32 0.78
CA GLU A 61 3.20 15.08 -0.29
C GLU A 61 4.73 15.06 -0.20
N ASN A 62 5.30 14.75 0.97
CA ASN A 62 6.75 14.63 1.12
C ASN A 62 7.28 13.24 0.72
N SER A 63 6.45 12.38 0.16
CA SER A 63 6.87 11.06 -0.29
C SER A 63 7.74 11.15 -1.54
N TYR A 64 8.64 10.17 -1.70
CA TYR A 64 9.49 10.09 -2.88
C TYR A 64 8.66 9.96 -4.16
N ALA A 65 7.64 9.10 -4.13
CA ALA A 65 6.80 8.86 -5.32
C ALA A 65 6.12 10.13 -5.80
N TYR A 66 5.51 10.89 -4.89
CA TYR A 66 4.82 12.12 -5.28
C TYR A 66 5.79 13.19 -5.78
N ARG A 67 6.91 13.38 -5.07
CA ARG A 67 7.89 14.40 -5.42
C ARG A 67 8.61 14.14 -6.74
N ASN A 68 8.54 12.92 -7.24
CA ASN A 68 9.20 12.52 -8.48
C ASN A 68 8.19 12.22 -9.59
N GLY A 69 7.08 12.96 -9.63
CA GLY A 69 6.11 12.91 -10.73
C GLY A 69 4.91 12.01 -10.49
N GLY A 70 4.68 11.63 -9.24
CA GLY A 70 3.51 10.80 -8.92
C GLY A 70 3.68 9.36 -9.35
N LEU A 71 4.83 8.79 -9.06
CA LEU A 71 5.13 7.40 -9.39
C LEU A 71 4.22 6.44 -8.64
N PHE A 72 4.06 5.24 -9.19
CA PHE A 72 3.52 4.11 -8.44
C PHE A 72 4.65 3.45 -7.68
N ASP A 73 4.42 3.13 -6.42
CA ASP A 73 5.36 2.34 -5.62
C ASP A 73 5.02 0.86 -5.76
N LEU A 74 6.04 0.03 -5.75
CA LEU A 74 5.91 -1.42 -5.85
C LEU A 74 6.62 -2.06 -4.66
N ARG A 75 5.96 -3.05 -4.07
CA ARG A 75 6.55 -3.84 -2.98
C ARG A 75 6.25 -5.31 -3.24
N PRO A 76 7.22 -6.21 -3.07
CA PRO A 76 6.92 -7.64 -3.19
C PRO A 76 5.73 -8.01 -2.32
N LEU A 77 4.77 -8.75 -2.90
CA LEU A 77 3.51 -9.03 -2.24
C LEU A 77 3.71 -9.74 -0.89
N TYR A 78 4.67 -10.66 -0.81
CA TYR A 78 4.94 -11.36 0.43
C TYR A 78 5.34 -10.40 1.57
N MET A 79 6.02 -9.30 1.24
CA MET A 79 6.43 -8.31 2.24
C MET A 79 5.25 -7.47 2.72
N PHE A 80 4.22 -7.33 1.89
CA PHE A 80 3.02 -6.60 2.28
C PHE A 80 2.30 -7.31 3.43
N TYR A 81 2.26 -8.64 3.41
CA TYR A 81 1.63 -9.44 4.44
C TYR A 81 2.51 -9.72 5.64
N LYS A 82 3.81 -9.49 5.52
CA LYS A 82 4.74 -9.77 6.61
C LYS A 82 4.42 -8.88 7.81
N PRO A 83 4.13 -9.46 8.99
CA PRO A 83 3.82 -8.64 10.15
C PRO A 83 4.98 -7.72 10.52
N ALA A 84 4.64 -6.58 11.10
CA ALA A 84 5.61 -5.67 11.71
C ALA A 84 5.65 -5.90 13.22
N ILE A 85 6.73 -5.48 13.85
CA ILE A 85 6.87 -5.55 15.30
C ILE A 85 6.73 -4.13 15.85
N ARG A 86 5.81 -3.94 16.78
CA ARG A 86 5.64 -2.68 17.48
C ARG A 86 5.48 -2.96 18.97
N GLU A 87 6.35 -2.36 19.78
CA GLU A 87 6.35 -2.53 21.25
C GLU A 87 6.37 -4.01 21.64
N GLY A 88 7.19 -4.80 20.93
CA GLY A 88 7.35 -6.22 21.21
C GLY A 88 6.22 -7.12 20.74
N ARG A 89 5.24 -6.57 20.01
CA ARG A 89 4.10 -7.35 19.50
C ARG A 89 4.07 -7.37 18.00
N GLU A 90 3.61 -8.48 17.43
CA GLU A 90 3.29 -8.53 16.00
C GLU A 90 2.02 -7.75 15.74
N VAL A 91 2.09 -6.85 14.75
CA VAL A 91 0.94 -6.08 14.28
C VAL A 91 0.87 -6.17 12.77
N PRO A 92 -0.31 -6.02 12.16
CA PRO A 92 -0.41 -5.93 10.70
C PRO A 92 0.44 -4.76 10.20
N ARG A 93 1.22 -5.00 9.16
CA ARG A 93 2.03 -3.92 8.57
C ARG A 93 1.15 -2.84 7.96
N PHE A 94 0.05 -3.25 7.32
CA PHE A 94 -0.94 -2.34 6.76
C PHE A 94 -2.32 -2.76 7.22
N THR A 95 -3.17 -1.78 7.53
CA THR A 95 -4.55 -2.02 7.95
C THR A 95 -5.48 -1.23 7.05
N LYS A 96 -6.48 -1.92 6.49
CA LYS A 96 -7.47 -1.27 5.64
C LYS A 96 -8.31 -0.29 6.45
N ILE A 97 -8.48 0.90 5.91
CA ILE A 97 -9.30 1.93 6.52
C ILE A 97 -10.75 1.68 6.12
N THR A 98 -11.64 1.63 7.13
CA THR A 98 -13.07 1.38 6.91
C THR A 98 -13.95 2.54 7.32
N ASP A 99 -13.42 3.53 8.05
CA ASP A 99 -14.17 4.70 8.47
C ASP A 99 -14.53 5.57 7.26
N PRO A 100 -15.81 5.72 6.91
CA PRO A 100 -16.20 6.47 5.71
C PRO A 100 -15.81 7.94 5.75
N VAL A 101 -15.72 8.55 6.92
CA VAL A 101 -15.31 9.96 7.05
C VAL A 101 -13.84 10.10 6.67
N VAL A 102 -13.00 9.19 7.16
CA VAL A 102 -11.57 9.18 6.82
C VAL A 102 -11.37 8.91 5.34
N ILE A 103 -12.11 7.95 4.79
CA ILE A 103 -12.02 7.59 3.36
C ILE A 103 -12.34 8.80 2.48
N VAL A 104 -13.40 9.54 2.79
CA VAL A 104 -13.78 10.71 1.99
C VAL A 104 -12.67 11.76 2.01
N GLU A 105 -12.07 12.02 3.17
CA GLU A 105 -10.97 12.98 3.27
C GLU A 105 -9.73 12.51 2.53
N LEU A 106 -9.36 11.23 2.64
CA LEU A 106 -8.22 10.68 1.94
C LEU A 106 -8.45 10.65 0.43
N GLN A 107 -9.69 10.42 -0.01
CA GLN A 107 -10.04 10.48 -1.42
C GLN A 107 -9.83 11.88 -1.98
N ALA A 108 -10.20 12.91 -1.24
CA ALA A 108 -9.97 14.29 -1.64
C ALA A 108 -8.47 14.59 -1.76
N ILE A 109 -7.68 14.08 -0.81
CA ILE A 109 -6.23 14.24 -0.84
C ILE A 109 -5.64 13.52 -2.06
N LYS A 110 -6.07 12.29 -2.33
CA LYS A 110 -5.61 11.51 -3.49
C LYS A 110 -5.91 12.25 -4.78
N THR A 111 -7.12 12.78 -4.94
CA THR A 111 -7.51 13.53 -6.14
C THR A 111 -6.65 14.78 -6.30
N ARG A 112 -6.39 15.50 -5.21
CA ARG A 112 -5.54 16.68 -5.25
C ARG A 112 -4.11 16.33 -5.68
N MET A 113 -3.58 15.22 -5.18
CA MET A 113 -2.19 14.83 -5.44
C MET A 113 -2.01 14.21 -6.83
N TYR A 114 -2.91 13.33 -7.24
CA TYR A 114 -2.71 12.48 -8.42
C TYR A 114 -3.79 12.62 -9.48
N GLY A 115 -4.83 13.40 -9.25
CA GLY A 115 -5.99 13.47 -10.14
C GLY A 115 -6.88 12.23 -9.93
N ASP A 116 -7.56 11.83 -10.99
CA ASP A 116 -8.54 10.74 -10.91
C ASP A 116 -7.92 9.34 -11.06
N ARG A 117 -6.61 9.26 -11.06
CA ARG A 117 -5.92 7.97 -11.26
C ARG A 117 -5.78 7.17 -9.99
#